data_6d50508919d742bb7ff624e5f3215c46
#
_entry.id   6d50508919d742bb7ff624e5f3215c46
#
_cell.length_a   1.000
_cell.length_b   1.000
_cell.length_c   1.000
_cell.angle_alpha   90.00
_cell.angle_beta   90.00
_cell.angle_gamma   90.00
#
_symmetry.space_group_name_H-M   'P 1'
#
loop_
_entity.id
_entity.type
_entity.pdbx_description
1 polymer ?
#
loop_
_entity_poly.entity_id
_entity_poly.type
_entity_poly.pdbx_seq_one_letter_code
_entity_poly.pdbx_strand_id
1 'polypeptide(L)'
;MAKKAFCVGINDYPYDGSDLNGCINDAHAWAELLVTYYDFAQADVKLITDAEAKKADVLAGLKDLLTGAKSGDLLVFTNSSHGTYVADTSGDEPSYDEALCPYDCADNLLVDDDLRQLFANIGKGVELVIISDSCFSGTVTRAAVAEAIPGLRTPDDRRVRFLNPALRGDKVLENPWKAMPKSKQKYPESKMKELLLSGCTDKEYSYDALIGGVYHGAMSYYALEAIRTANYKLTFQQLVTRVNYLLDQGGYPQHPQLEGRNANKKRAIFT
;
A
#
# COMPACT_ATOMS: atom_id res chain seq x y z
N MET A 1 -5.34 -0.73 25.88
CA MET A 1 -4.93 -0.46 24.51
C MET A 1 -4.56 -1.80 23.89
N ALA A 2 -5.35 -2.30 22.97
CA ALA A 2 -5.00 -3.47 22.18
C ALA A 2 -4.19 -3.04 20.96
N LYS A 3 -3.27 -3.90 20.53
CA LYS A 3 -2.50 -3.72 19.28
C LYS A 3 -2.78 -4.92 18.39
N LYS A 4 -3.32 -4.69 17.19
CA LYS A 4 -3.60 -5.75 16.22
C LYS A 4 -3.03 -5.38 14.86
N ALA A 5 -2.60 -6.37 14.09
CA ALA A 5 -2.14 -6.14 12.73
C ALA A 5 -2.69 -7.18 11.75
N PHE A 6 -2.84 -6.74 10.50
CA PHE A 6 -3.16 -7.58 9.36
C PHE A 6 -2.20 -7.27 8.23
N CYS A 7 -1.40 -8.26 7.82
CA CYS A 7 -0.35 -8.12 6.82
C CYS A 7 -0.70 -8.96 5.59
N VAL A 8 -0.62 -8.36 4.40
CA VAL A 8 -0.92 -8.99 3.12
C VAL A 8 0.27 -8.84 2.19
N GLY A 9 0.68 -9.94 1.56
CA GLY A 9 1.74 -9.97 0.55
C GLY A 9 1.36 -10.87 -0.63
N ILE A 10 1.36 -10.35 -1.86
CA ILE A 10 0.94 -11.08 -3.05
C ILE A 10 2.03 -11.00 -4.11
N ASN A 11 2.63 -12.15 -4.42
CA ASN A 11 3.60 -12.31 -5.48
C ASN A 11 3.00 -12.91 -6.75
N ASP A 12 2.09 -13.86 -6.63
CA ASP A 12 1.52 -14.61 -7.75
C ASP A 12 0.32 -13.88 -8.37
N TYR A 13 0.32 -13.76 -9.68
CA TYR A 13 -0.73 -13.10 -10.45
C TYR A 13 -1.16 -13.94 -11.66
N PRO A 14 -2.44 -13.85 -12.09
CA PRO A 14 -2.99 -14.71 -13.15
C PRO A 14 -2.52 -14.36 -14.57
N TYR A 15 -1.63 -13.39 -14.73
CA TYR A 15 -1.15 -12.91 -16.02
C TYR A 15 0.34 -13.19 -16.19
N ASP A 16 0.71 -13.78 -17.33
CA ASP A 16 2.10 -14.12 -17.64
C ASP A 16 3.03 -12.90 -17.46
N GLY A 17 4.08 -13.08 -16.66
CA GLY A 17 5.09 -12.06 -16.41
C GLY A 17 4.68 -10.95 -15.42
N SER A 18 3.50 -11.05 -14.80
CA SER A 18 3.04 -10.07 -13.81
C SER A 18 3.48 -10.38 -12.38
N ASP A 19 4.06 -11.56 -12.13
CA ASP A 19 4.49 -11.94 -10.79
C ASP A 19 5.49 -10.96 -10.21
N LEU A 20 5.36 -10.71 -8.92
CA LEU A 20 6.31 -9.99 -8.10
C LEU A 20 7.16 -10.98 -7.29
N ASN A 21 8.15 -10.50 -6.56
CA ASN A 21 9.05 -11.37 -5.81
C ASN A 21 9.20 -10.95 -4.34
N GLY A 22 8.93 -9.69 -4.03
CA GLY A 22 9.23 -9.08 -2.73
C GLY A 22 8.05 -8.94 -1.79
N CYS A 23 6.81 -9.09 -2.27
CA CYS A 23 5.63 -8.73 -1.48
C CYS A 23 5.42 -9.62 -0.25
N ILE A 24 5.67 -10.92 -0.38
CA ILE A 24 5.60 -11.86 0.75
C ILE A 24 6.67 -11.54 1.78
N ASN A 25 7.90 -11.24 1.32
CA ASN A 25 8.98 -10.84 2.22
C ASN A 25 8.64 -9.56 2.99
N ASP A 26 8.02 -8.58 2.33
CA ASP A 26 7.58 -7.36 2.99
C ASP A 26 6.52 -7.64 4.06
N ALA A 27 5.50 -8.46 3.75
CA ALA A 27 4.44 -8.80 4.70
C ALA A 27 5.02 -9.47 5.96
N HIS A 28 5.95 -10.41 5.78
CA HIS A 28 6.67 -11.05 6.89
C HIS A 28 7.51 -10.06 7.69
N ALA A 29 8.27 -9.19 7.00
CA ALA A 29 9.15 -8.24 7.66
C ALA A 29 8.37 -7.18 8.47
N TRP A 30 7.22 -6.72 7.98
CA TRP A 30 6.34 -5.85 8.74
C TRP A 30 5.74 -6.56 9.96
N ALA A 31 5.25 -7.80 9.79
CA ALA A 31 4.72 -8.59 10.90
C ALA A 31 5.77 -8.83 12.00
N GLU A 32 6.99 -9.21 11.61
CA GLU A 32 8.12 -9.42 12.53
C GLU A 32 8.50 -8.13 13.26
N LEU A 33 8.58 -6.99 12.56
CA LEU A 33 8.86 -5.68 13.17
C LEU A 33 7.86 -5.35 14.25
N LEU A 34 6.56 -5.49 13.97
CA LEU A 34 5.48 -5.15 14.91
C LEU A 34 5.52 -6.01 16.17
N VAL A 35 5.76 -7.31 16.01
CA VAL A 35 5.85 -8.25 17.14
C VAL A 35 7.11 -8.00 17.96
N THR A 36 8.25 -7.86 17.29
CA THR A 36 9.55 -7.85 17.97
C THR A 36 9.85 -6.53 18.68
N TYR A 37 9.40 -5.41 18.10
CA TYR A 37 9.84 -4.08 18.56
C TYR A 37 8.71 -3.14 19.00
N TYR A 38 7.46 -3.51 18.77
CA TYR A 38 6.32 -2.64 19.06
C TYR A 38 5.23 -3.29 19.91
N ASP A 39 5.57 -4.38 20.60
CA ASP A 39 4.71 -5.06 21.58
C ASP A 39 3.36 -5.56 21.01
N PHE A 40 3.31 -5.91 19.73
CA PHE A 40 2.17 -6.64 19.18
C PHE A 40 2.26 -8.10 19.61
N ALA A 41 1.21 -8.65 20.19
CA ALA A 41 1.19 -10.08 20.48
C ALA A 41 1.14 -10.89 19.19
N GLN A 42 1.93 -11.96 19.07
CA GLN A 42 1.96 -12.80 17.86
C GLN A 42 0.56 -13.28 17.44
N ALA A 43 -0.30 -13.58 18.40
CA ALA A 43 -1.68 -14.03 18.17
C ALA A 43 -2.60 -12.92 17.60
N ASP A 44 -2.22 -11.65 17.75
CA ASP A 44 -2.94 -10.49 17.26
C ASP A 44 -2.39 -9.96 15.91
N VAL A 45 -1.40 -10.64 15.35
CA VAL A 45 -0.83 -10.32 14.02
C VAL A 45 -1.21 -11.43 13.04
N LYS A 46 -2.16 -11.12 12.16
CA LYS A 46 -2.58 -12.01 11.08
C LYS A 46 -1.78 -11.70 9.82
N LEU A 47 -1.36 -12.74 9.11
CA LEU A 47 -0.66 -12.63 7.84
C LEU A 47 -1.29 -13.60 6.84
N ILE A 48 -1.55 -13.12 5.62
CA ILE A 48 -2.00 -13.95 4.49
C ILE A 48 -1.19 -13.60 3.23
N THR A 49 -0.97 -14.60 2.40
CA THR A 49 -0.16 -14.44 1.18
C THR A 49 -0.79 -15.17 -0.01
N ASP A 50 -0.51 -14.68 -1.21
CA ASP A 50 -0.90 -15.29 -2.50
C ASP A 50 -2.33 -15.86 -2.48
N ALA A 51 -2.50 -17.17 -2.66
CA ALA A 51 -3.81 -17.82 -2.79
C ALA A 51 -4.76 -17.62 -1.59
N GLU A 52 -4.23 -17.24 -0.42
CA GLU A 52 -5.01 -16.89 0.77
C GLU A 52 -5.48 -15.42 0.73
N ALA A 53 -4.93 -14.59 -0.16
CA ALA A 53 -5.19 -13.15 -0.23
C ALA A 53 -6.17 -12.78 -1.36
N LYS A 54 -7.28 -13.50 -1.48
CA LYS A 54 -8.38 -13.13 -2.37
C LYS A 54 -9.13 -11.91 -1.82
N LYS A 55 -9.84 -11.18 -2.68
CA LYS A 55 -10.63 -10.00 -2.27
C LYS A 55 -11.50 -10.26 -1.04
N ALA A 56 -12.22 -11.38 -1.05
CA ALA A 56 -13.12 -11.74 0.05
C ALA A 56 -12.35 -11.94 1.37
N ASP A 57 -11.18 -12.59 1.31
CA ASP A 57 -10.35 -12.89 2.48
C ASP A 57 -9.67 -11.63 3.03
N VAL A 58 -9.20 -10.74 2.14
CA VAL A 58 -8.66 -9.42 2.53
C VAL A 58 -9.73 -8.58 3.21
N LEU A 59 -10.94 -8.50 2.64
CA LEU A 59 -12.05 -7.77 3.26
C LEU A 59 -12.47 -8.39 4.60
N ALA A 60 -12.50 -9.72 4.70
CA ALA A 60 -12.79 -10.41 5.96
C ALA A 60 -11.74 -10.12 7.01
N GLY A 61 -10.44 -10.16 6.65
CA GLY A 61 -9.33 -9.82 7.54
C GLY A 61 -9.38 -8.37 8.03
N LEU A 62 -9.70 -7.43 7.15
CA LEU A 62 -9.89 -6.02 7.53
C LEU A 62 -11.09 -5.82 8.47
N LYS A 63 -12.21 -6.50 8.21
CA LYS A 63 -13.38 -6.47 9.12
C LYS A 63 -13.04 -7.03 10.48
N ASP A 64 -12.30 -8.15 10.54
CA ASP A 64 -11.83 -8.76 11.78
C ASP A 64 -10.89 -7.82 12.55
N LEU A 65 -9.94 -7.19 11.86
CA LEU A 65 -9.04 -6.18 12.42
C LEU A 65 -9.80 -5.05 13.13
N LEU A 66 -10.89 -4.57 12.52
CA LEU A 66 -11.71 -3.47 13.04
C LEU A 66 -12.72 -3.92 14.10
N THR A 67 -13.08 -5.21 14.13
CA THR A 67 -14.13 -5.73 15.00
C THR A 67 -13.73 -5.63 16.48
N GLY A 68 -14.62 -5.03 17.27
CA GLY A 68 -14.43 -4.87 18.72
C GLY A 68 -13.37 -3.83 19.12
N ALA A 69 -12.81 -3.10 18.16
CA ALA A 69 -11.82 -2.05 18.44
C ALA A 69 -12.43 -0.92 19.29
N LYS A 70 -11.68 -0.46 20.28
CA LYS A 70 -12.07 0.55 21.25
C LYS A 70 -11.14 1.75 21.19
N SER A 71 -11.61 2.87 21.74
CA SER A 71 -10.78 4.06 21.88
C SER A 71 -9.44 3.74 22.58
N GLY A 72 -8.36 4.15 21.97
CA GLY A 72 -7.00 3.89 22.39
C GLY A 72 -6.36 2.66 21.74
N ASP A 73 -7.11 1.82 21.03
CA ASP A 73 -6.52 0.67 20.31
C ASP A 73 -5.79 1.13 19.05
N LEU A 74 -4.68 0.43 18.75
CA LEU A 74 -3.86 0.63 17.58
C LEU A 74 -4.00 -0.56 16.63
N LEU A 75 -4.43 -0.27 15.42
CA LEU A 75 -4.61 -1.23 14.35
C LEU A 75 -3.65 -0.91 13.20
N VAL A 76 -2.99 -1.93 12.66
CA VAL A 76 -2.06 -1.78 11.52
C VAL A 76 -2.50 -2.70 10.40
N PHE A 77 -2.65 -2.14 9.21
CA PHE A 77 -2.83 -2.89 7.97
C PHE A 77 -1.63 -2.65 7.07
N THR A 78 -0.94 -3.71 6.65
CA THR A 78 0.12 -3.61 5.64
C THR A 78 -0.29 -4.38 4.40
N ASN A 79 -0.11 -3.77 3.24
CA ASN A 79 -0.35 -4.38 1.95
C ASN A 79 0.85 -4.20 1.06
N SER A 80 1.29 -5.30 0.46
CA SER A 80 2.37 -5.34 -0.52
C SER A 80 1.87 -6.15 -1.71
N SER A 81 1.58 -5.49 -2.83
CA SER A 81 0.91 -6.08 -3.98
C SER A 81 1.02 -5.19 -5.21
N HIS A 82 0.51 -5.63 -6.35
CA HIS A 82 0.15 -4.70 -7.42
C HIS A 82 -0.99 -3.79 -7.01
N GLY A 83 -0.95 -2.56 -7.51
CA GLY A 83 -2.11 -1.69 -7.64
C GLY A 83 -2.50 -1.55 -9.10
N THR A 84 -3.69 -1.03 -9.36
CA THR A 84 -4.24 -0.71 -10.68
C THR A 84 -5.32 0.36 -10.54
N TYR A 85 -5.99 0.66 -11.64
CA TYR A 85 -7.20 1.50 -11.64
C TYR A 85 -8.30 0.87 -12.48
N VAL A 86 -9.54 1.24 -12.21
CA VAL A 86 -10.73 0.91 -13.01
C VAL A 86 -11.52 2.17 -13.31
N ALA A 87 -12.41 2.13 -14.31
CA ALA A 87 -13.31 3.25 -14.57
C ALA A 87 -14.21 3.48 -13.34
N ASP A 88 -14.29 4.73 -12.88
CA ASP A 88 -15.22 5.09 -11.81
C ASP A 88 -16.67 4.85 -12.26
N THR A 89 -17.39 4.08 -11.45
CA THR A 89 -18.82 3.79 -11.62
C THR A 89 -19.68 4.46 -10.55
N SER A 90 -19.08 4.97 -9.48
CA SER A 90 -19.75 5.63 -8.37
C SER A 90 -20.04 7.11 -8.65
N GLY A 91 -19.26 7.74 -9.53
CA GLY A 91 -19.37 9.14 -9.92
C GLY A 91 -18.80 10.11 -8.89
N ASP A 92 -18.00 9.63 -7.93
CA ASP A 92 -17.36 10.46 -6.92
C ASP A 92 -15.93 10.88 -7.29
N GLU A 93 -15.35 10.21 -8.29
CA GLU A 93 -14.07 10.57 -8.90
C GLU A 93 -14.20 10.96 -10.39
N PRO A 94 -13.28 11.75 -10.94
CA PRO A 94 -13.49 12.35 -12.26
C PRO A 94 -13.38 11.35 -13.42
N SER A 95 -12.75 10.19 -13.22
CA SER A 95 -12.55 9.25 -14.32
C SER A 95 -12.21 7.81 -13.93
N TYR A 96 -11.73 7.53 -12.74
CA TYR A 96 -11.33 6.17 -12.32
C TYR A 96 -11.22 6.05 -10.79
N ASP A 97 -11.38 4.82 -10.31
CA ASP A 97 -11.12 4.39 -8.94
C ASP A 97 -9.76 3.70 -8.86
N GLU A 98 -9.01 3.98 -7.82
CA GLU A 98 -7.80 3.24 -7.48
C GLU A 98 -8.15 1.86 -6.90
N ALA A 99 -7.36 0.86 -7.22
CA ALA A 99 -7.64 -0.50 -6.75
C ALA A 99 -6.38 -1.28 -6.41
N LEU A 100 -6.42 -2.01 -5.32
CA LEU A 100 -5.46 -3.08 -5.03
C LEU A 100 -5.81 -4.33 -5.84
N CYS A 101 -4.79 -5.09 -6.21
CA CYS A 101 -4.91 -6.35 -6.92
C CYS A 101 -4.79 -7.54 -5.95
N PRO A 102 -5.90 -8.10 -5.44
CA PRO A 102 -5.87 -9.36 -4.70
C PRO A 102 -5.43 -10.51 -5.60
N TYR A 103 -5.20 -11.68 -5.01
CA TYR A 103 -4.81 -12.89 -5.76
C TYR A 103 -5.79 -13.24 -6.89
N ASP A 104 -7.08 -13.02 -6.67
CA ASP A 104 -8.17 -13.22 -7.65
C ASP A 104 -8.50 -11.96 -8.46
N CYS A 105 -7.53 -11.09 -8.69
CA CYS A 105 -7.71 -9.78 -9.34
C CYS A 105 -8.19 -9.85 -10.80
N ALA A 106 -8.17 -11.01 -11.44
CA ALA A 106 -8.76 -11.20 -12.76
C ALA A 106 -10.26 -10.81 -12.76
N ASP A 107 -10.97 -11.18 -11.71
CA ASP A 107 -12.40 -10.95 -11.56
C ASP A 107 -12.75 -9.98 -10.42
N ASN A 108 -11.85 -9.83 -9.44
CA ASN A 108 -12.13 -9.17 -8.18
C ASN A 108 -11.04 -8.16 -7.81
N LEU A 109 -11.23 -6.88 -8.14
CA LEU A 109 -10.38 -5.81 -7.62
C LEU A 109 -10.92 -5.28 -6.29
N LEU A 110 -10.03 -4.87 -5.41
CA LEU A 110 -10.36 -4.20 -4.16
C LEU A 110 -10.23 -2.69 -4.38
N VAL A 111 -11.33 -2.06 -4.76
CA VAL A 111 -11.38 -0.62 -5.04
C VAL A 111 -11.31 0.19 -3.75
N ASP A 112 -10.79 1.40 -3.84
CA ASP A 112 -10.64 2.29 -2.69
C ASP A 112 -11.98 2.65 -2.03
N ASP A 113 -13.09 2.66 -2.77
CA ASP A 113 -14.46 2.79 -2.25
C ASP A 113 -14.84 1.66 -1.27
N ASP A 114 -14.45 0.42 -1.54
CA ASP A 114 -14.63 -0.72 -0.62
C ASP A 114 -13.92 -0.44 0.72
N LEU A 115 -12.70 0.08 0.65
CA LEU A 115 -11.89 0.42 1.82
C LEU A 115 -12.46 1.64 2.56
N ARG A 116 -12.86 2.69 1.85
CA ARG A 116 -13.49 3.89 2.44
C ARG A 116 -14.76 3.54 3.20
N GLN A 117 -15.62 2.69 2.61
CA GLN A 117 -16.84 2.26 3.27
C GLN A 117 -16.53 1.50 4.57
N LEU A 118 -15.51 0.67 4.56
CA LEU A 118 -15.08 -0.10 5.72
C LEU A 118 -14.52 0.83 6.81
N PHE A 119 -13.63 1.76 6.45
CA PHE A 119 -12.97 2.67 7.39
C PHE A 119 -13.88 3.80 7.90
N ALA A 120 -14.97 4.12 7.18
CA ALA A 120 -15.96 5.07 7.66
C ALA A 120 -16.55 4.67 9.03
N ASN A 121 -16.53 3.37 9.37
CA ASN A 121 -17.07 2.83 10.61
C ASN A 121 -16.04 2.75 11.76
N ILE A 122 -14.81 3.22 11.58
CA ILE A 122 -13.80 3.26 12.64
C ILE A 122 -14.31 4.11 13.80
N GLY A 123 -14.30 3.52 15.01
CA GLY A 123 -14.73 4.15 16.24
C GLY A 123 -13.85 5.35 16.62
N LYS A 124 -14.45 6.32 17.34
CA LYS A 124 -13.70 7.49 17.83
C LYS A 124 -12.56 7.04 18.75
N GLY A 125 -11.35 7.51 18.48
CA GLY A 125 -10.16 7.23 19.28
C GLY A 125 -9.48 5.90 18.97
N VAL A 126 -9.99 5.12 18.01
CA VAL A 126 -9.26 4.00 17.40
C VAL A 126 -8.26 4.57 16.40
N GLU A 127 -7.07 4.01 16.39
CA GLU A 127 -6.02 4.37 15.47
C GLU A 127 -5.83 3.28 14.45
N LEU A 128 -6.02 3.63 13.17
CA LEU A 128 -5.70 2.76 12.04
C LEU A 128 -4.54 3.37 11.27
N VAL A 129 -3.47 2.59 11.11
CA VAL A 129 -2.33 2.88 10.26
C VAL A 129 -2.36 1.91 9.08
N ILE A 130 -2.28 2.44 7.88
CA ILE A 130 -2.21 1.67 6.64
C ILE A 130 -0.84 1.94 6.01
N ILE A 131 -0.15 0.87 5.63
CA ILE A 131 1.09 0.91 4.86
C ILE A 131 0.85 0.13 3.58
N SER A 132 0.79 0.84 2.45
CA SER A 132 0.49 0.22 1.15
C SER A 132 1.66 0.43 0.19
N ASP A 133 2.47 -0.62 0.00
CA ASP A 133 3.54 -0.65 -0.99
C ASP A 133 3.00 -1.20 -2.31
N SER A 134 2.17 -0.39 -2.94
CA SER A 134 1.49 -0.65 -4.19
C SER A 134 1.42 0.64 -5.00
N CYS A 135 1.23 0.53 -6.31
CA CYS A 135 1.11 1.66 -7.19
C CYS A 135 -0.30 1.69 -7.80
N PHE A 136 -1.01 2.79 -7.59
CA PHE A 136 -2.36 2.97 -8.16
C PHE A 136 -2.32 3.74 -9.47
N SER A 137 -1.20 4.39 -9.73
CA SER A 137 -1.04 5.34 -10.79
C SER A 137 -0.32 4.74 -11.98
N GLY A 138 -0.97 4.74 -13.11
CA GLY A 138 -0.35 4.50 -14.39
C GLY A 138 -0.11 5.82 -15.14
N THR A 139 0.86 6.65 -14.77
CA THR A 139 1.31 7.70 -15.68
C THR A 139 1.89 7.04 -16.91
N VAL A 140 1.10 7.01 -17.99
CA VAL A 140 1.50 6.41 -19.24
C VAL A 140 2.52 7.32 -19.94
N THR A 141 3.74 7.41 -19.40
CA THR A 141 4.88 7.77 -20.23
C THR A 141 5.26 6.52 -21.03
N ARG A 142 5.75 6.67 -22.26
CA ARG A 142 6.21 5.52 -23.07
C ARG A 142 7.25 4.66 -22.34
N ALA A 143 8.07 5.24 -21.47
CA ALA A 143 9.02 4.52 -20.64
C ALA A 143 8.31 3.66 -19.56
N ALA A 144 7.31 4.22 -18.89
CA ALA A 144 6.55 3.53 -17.87
C ALA A 144 5.65 2.41 -18.41
N VAL A 145 5.12 2.56 -19.64
CA VAL A 145 4.43 1.46 -20.35
C VAL A 145 5.40 0.32 -20.64
N ALA A 146 6.65 0.64 -21.01
CA ALA A 146 7.67 -0.36 -21.25
C ALA A 146 8.04 -1.12 -19.95
N GLU A 147 8.10 -0.44 -18.81
CA GLU A 147 8.37 -1.05 -17.49
C GLU A 147 7.18 -1.88 -16.98
N ALA A 148 5.96 -1.54 -17.36
CA ALA A 148 4.74 -2.27 -17.02
C ALA A 148 4.40 -3.40 -18.03
N ILE A 149 5.24 -3.65 -19.03
CA ILE A 149 5.07 -4.80 -19.93
C ILE A 149 5.50 -6.07 -19.19
N PRO A 150 4.63 -7.11 -19.13
CA PRO A 150 4.98 -8.37 -18.53
C PRO A 150 6.29 -8.95 -19.11
N GLY A 151 7.20 -9.35 -18.23
CA GLY A 151 8.50 -9.93 -18.62
C GLY A 151 9.59 -8.92 -19.03
N LEU A 152 9.28 -7.62 -19.13
CA LEU A 152 10.32 -6.61 -19.33
C LEU A 152 10.96 -6.28 -17.96
N ARG A 153 12.23 -6.64 -17.83
CA ARG A 153 13.04 -6.28 -16.65
C ARG A 153 13.85 -5.02 -16.93
N THR A 154 13.93 -4.15 -15.96
CA THR A 154 14.94 -3.08 -15.99
C THR A 154 16.35 -3.70 -15.86
N PRO A 155 17.43 -3.00 -16.26
CA PRO A 155 18.79 -3.53 -16.17
C PRO A 155 19.19 -3.98 -14.75
N ASP A 156 18.53 -3.48 -13.71
CA ASP A 156 18.76 -3.77 -12.30
C ASP A 156 17.68 -4.66 -11.66
N ASP A 157 16.94 -5.42 -12.49
CA ASP A 157 15.91 -6.40 -12.09
C ASP A 157 14.75 -5.82 -11.27
N ARG A 158 14.44 -4.53 -11.45
CA ARG A 158 13.28 -3.87 -10.82
C ARG A 158 12.02 -4.17 -11.62
N ARG A 159 10.89 -4.31 -10.90
CA ARG A 159 9.55 -4.39 -11.48
C ARG A 159 8.67 -3.32 -10.86
N VAL A 160 7.78 -2.73 -11.65
CA VAL A 160 6.78 -1.82 -11.12
C VAL A 160 5.65 -2.60 -10.47
N ARG A 161 5.17 -2.13 -9.32
CA ARG A 161 4.03 -2.71 -8.61
C ARG A 161 2.70 -2.19 -9.16
N PHE A 162 2.58 -2.18 -10.46
CA PHE A 162 1.40 -1.74 -11.18
C PHE A 162 0.96 -2.79 -12.20
N LEU A 163 -0.28 -3.25 -12.08
CA LEU A 163 -0.91 -4.15 -13.05
C LEU A 163 -1.62 -3.33 -14.12
N ASN A 164 -1.16 -3.48 -15.37
CA ASN A 164 -1.77 -2.76 -16.50
C ASN A 164 -3.23 -3.22 -16.70
N PRO A 165 -4.21 -2.30 -16.66
CA PRO A 165 -5.62 -2.64 -16.88
C PRO A 165 -5.89 -3.38 -18.19
N ALA A 166 -5.09 -3.17 -19.24
CA ALA A 166 -5.22 -3.88 -20.50
C ALA A 166 -5.07 -5.40 -20.36
N LEU A 167 -4.31 -5.90 -19.38
CA LEU A 167 -4.18 -7.34 -19.13
C LEU A 167 -5.50 -7.96 -18.68
N ARG A 168 -6.36 -7.17 -18.05
CA ARG A 168 -7.71 -7.55 -17.62
C ARG A 168 -8.76 -7.34 -18.72
N GLY A 169 -8.39 -6.77 -19.86
CA GLY A 169 -9.32 -6.33 -20.90
C GLY A 169 -10.02 -5.01 -20.60
N ASP A 170 -9.60 -4.30 -19.56
CA ASP A 170 -10.14 -2.99 -19.19
C ASP A 170 -9.61 -1.91 -20.11
N LYS A 171 -10.39 -0.83 -20.24
CA LYS A 171 -9.99 0.32 -21.06
C LYS A 171 -8.82 1.06 -20.41
N VAL A 172 -7.71 1.16 -21.13
CA VAL A 172 -6.59 2.03 -20.73
C VAL A 172 -6.98 3.48 -20.97
N LEU A 173 -6.91 4.29 -19.93
CA LEU A 173 -7.25 5.72 -20.01
C LEU A 173 -6.06 6.52 -20.54
N GLU A 174 -6.29 7.37 -21.53
CA GLU A 174 -5.23 8.21 -22.14
C GLU A 174 -4.63 9.24 -21.17
N ASN A 175 -5.40 9.69 -20.19
CA ASN A 175 -5.00 10.64 -19.16
C ASN A 175 -5.75 10.36 -17.84
N PRO A 176 -5.34 9.37 -17.07
CA PRO A 176 -5.97 9.10 -15.78
C PRO A 176 -5.83 10.27 -14.76
N TRP A 177 -4.97 11.25 -15.05
CA TRP A 177 -4.48 12.32 -14.15
C TRP A 177 -5.12 13.69 -14.34
N LYS A 178 -6.26 13.81 -14.93
CA LYS A 178 -7.03 15.05 -14.76
C LYS A 178 -7.50 15.12 -13.31
N ALA A 179 -6.53 15.37 -12.43
CA ALA A 179 -6.76 15.49 -11.01
C ALA A 179 -7.94 16.41 -10.72
N MET A 180 -8.90 15.92 -9.98
CA MET A 180 -9.94 16.77 -9.42
C MET A 180 -9.26 17.79 -8.51
N PRO A 181 -9.59 19.08 -8.62
CA PRO A 181 -9.10 20.06 -7.67
C PRO A 181 -9.38 19.58 -6.24
N LYS A 182 -8.39 19.65 -5.34
CA LYS A 182 -8.52 19.19 -3.93
C LYS A 182 -9.78 19.71 -3.21
N SER A 183 -10.30 20.88 -3.65
CA SER A 183 -11.54 21.47 -3.15
C SER A 183 -12.83 20.73 -3.51
N LYS A 184 -12.77 19.81 -4.47
CA LYS A 184 -13.91 19.01 -4.95
C LYS A 184 -13.83 17.55 -4.56
N GLN A 185 -12.77 17.13 -3.85
CA GLN A 185 -12.66 15.74 -3.37
C GLN A 185 -13.76 15.47 -2.33
N LYS A 186 -14.55 14.44 -2.57
CA LYS A 186 -15.60 13.98 -1.66
C LYS A 186 -15.00 13.54 -0.31
N TYR A 187 -13.81 12.97 -0.34
CA TYR A 187 -13.08 12.47 0.83
C TYR A 187 -11.72 13.16 0.99
N PRO A 188 -11.68 14.42 1.46
CA PRO A 188 -10.41 15.11 1.65
C PRO A 188 -9.61 14.50 2.81
N GLU A 189 -8.29 14.54 2.69
CA GLU A 189 -7.32 14.03 3.67
C GLU A 189 -7.63 14.46 5.12
N SER A 190 -8.12 15.68 5.31
CA SER A 190 -8.50 16.20 6.62
C SER A 190 -9.66 15.45 7.30
N LYS A 191 -10.41 14.66 6.55
CA LYS A 191 -11.54 13.84 7.04
C LYS A 191 -11.15 12.37 7.24
N MET A 192 -9.98 11.95 6.76
CA MET A 192 -9.51 10.57 6.96
C MET A 192 -9.45 10.24 8.45
N LYS A 193 -9.87 9.04 8.80
CA LYS A 193 -9.77 8.51 10.17
C LYS A 193 -8.47 7.73 10.35
N GLU A 194 -8.03 7.08 9.29
CA GLU A 194 -6.79 6.36 9.14
C GLU A 194 -5.61 7.29 8.87
N LEU A 195 -4.41 6.76 9.04
CA LEU A 195 -3.15 7.31 8.57
C LEU A 195 -2.61 6.37 7.48
N LEU A 196 -2.42 6.87 6.27
CA LEU A 196 -1.91 6.08 5.14
C LEU A 196 -0.48 6.49 4.80
N LEU A 197 0.41 5.51 4.74
CA LEU A 197 1.70 5.60 4.08
C LEU A 197 1.62 4.83 2.76
N SER A 198 1.61 5.56 1.65
CA SER A 198 1.57 5.00 0.29
C SER A 198 2.97 4.83 -0.28
N GLY A 199 3.16 3.88 -1.20
CA GLY A 199 4.45 3.53 -1.80
C GLY A 199 5.06 4.61 -2.70
N CYS A 200 4.24 5.47 -3.29
CA CYS A 200 4.65 6.52 -4.23
C CYS A 200 3.56 7.60 -4.33
N THR A 201 3.87 8.68 -5.07
CA THR A 201 2.87 9.68 -5.47
C THR A 201 1.99 9.15 -6.60
N ASP A 202 0.86 9.82 -6.88
CA ASP A 202 -0.05 9.49 -8.00
C ASP A 202 0.64 9.50 -9.38
N LYS A 203 1.85 10.02 -9.52
CA LYS A 203 2.57 10.17 -10.79
C LYS A 203 3.80 9.28 -10.90
N GLU A 204 4.02 8.41 -9.93
CA GLU A 204 5.21 7.59 -9.80
C GLU A 204 4.83 6.11 -9.64
N TYR A 205 5.84 5.26 -9.71
CA TYR A 205 5.68 3.83 -9.47
C TYR A 205 6.36 3.42 -8.18
N SER A 206 5.77 2.46 -7.49
CA SER A 206 6.44 1.67 -6.46
C SER A 206 7.14 0.49 -7.11
N TYR A 207 8.33 0.15 -6.62
CA TYR A 207 9.18 -0.87 -7.23
C TYR A 207 9.34 -2.09 -6.34
N ASP A 208 9.23 -3.26 -6.98
CA ASP A 208 9.71 -4.55 -6.50
C ASP A 208 11.14 -4.74 -6.97
N ALA A 209 12.10 -4.96 -6.08
CA ALA A 209 13.52 -4.93 -6.43
C ALA A 209 14.35 -5.88 -5.58
N LEU A 210 15.46 -6.34 -6.17
CA LEU A 210 16.47 -7.10 -5.45
C LEU A 210 17.37 -6.14 -4.65
N ILE A 211 17.19 -6.08 -3.33
CA ILE A 211 17.93 -5.18 -2.45
C ILE A 211 18.65 -6.00 -1.39
N GLY A 212 19.97 -5.87 -1.31
CA GLY A 212 20.76 -6.64 -0.35
C GLY A 212 20.73 -8.17 -0.56
N GLY A 213 20.39 -8.63 -1.77
CA GLY A 213 20.31 -10.05 -2.12
C GLY A 213 18.95 -10.70 -1.88
N VAL A 214 17.95 -9.93 -1.45
CA VAL A 214 16.57 -10.38 -1.23
C VAL A 214 15.61 -9.44 -1.96
N TYR A 215 14.53 -9.97 -2.52
CA TYR A 215 13.50 -9.14 -3.14
C TYR A 215 12.61 -8.49 -2.10
N HIS A 216 12.36 -7.20 -2.29
CA HIS A 216 11.51 -6.36 -1.45
C HIS A 216 10.82 -5.28 -2.28
N GLY A 217 9.72 -4.74 -1.79
CA GLY A 217 9.29 -3.42 -2.19
C GLY A 217 10.27 -2.37 -1.72
N ALA A 218 10.66 -1.48 -2.62
CA ALA A 218 11.68 -0.50 -2.26
C ALA A 218 11.20 0.40 -1.10
N MET A 219 9.92 0.82 -1.08
CA MET A 219 9.37 1.58 0.05
C MET A 219 9.42 0.77 1.34
N SER A 220 8.96 -0.47 1.34
CA SER A 220 8.95 -1.34 2.52
C SER A 220 10.36 -1.56 3.06
N TYR A 221 11.33 -1.91 2.19
CA TYR A 221 12.72 -2.11 2.59
C TYR A 221 13.31 -0.87 3.27
N TYR A 222 13.20 0.30 2.62
CA TYR A 222 13.78 1.53 3.16
C TYR A 222 13.01 2.08 4.37
N ALA A 223 11.71 1.77 4.51
CA ALA A 223 10.96 2.10 5.71
C ALA A 223 11.44 1.28 6.91
N LEU A 224 11.62 -0.01 6.75
CA LEU A 224 12.16 -0.90 7.79
C LEU A 224 13.60 -0.50 8.16
N GLU A 225 14.43 -0.16 7.18
CA GLU A 225 15.79 0.34 7.40
C GLU A 225 15.80 1.69 8.16
N ALA A 226 14.93 2.63 7.79
CA ALA A 226 14.79 3.91 8.47
C ALA A 226 14.36 3.74 9.93
N ILE A 227 13.44 2.81 10.20
CA ILE A 227 12.98 2.49 11.55
C ILE A 227 14.10 1.87 12.37
N ARG A 228 14.79 0.88 11.84
CA ARG A 228 15.89 0.17 12.51
C ARG A 228 17.04 1.12 12.85
N THR A 229 17.48 1.94 11.89
CA THR A 229 18.60 2.88 12.08
C THR A 229 18.28 4.03 13.01
N ALA A 230 16.99 4.29 13.27
CA ALA A 230 16.52 5.25 14.28
C ALA A 230 16.26 4.60 15.65
N ASN A 231 16.73 3.37 15.87
CA ASN A 231 16.45 2.62 17.10
C ASN A 231 14.95 2.56 17.43
N TYR A 232 14.12 2.37 16.41
CA TYR A 232 12.66 2.22 16.51
C TYR A 232 11.92 3.44 17.09
N LYS A 233 12.54 4.62 17.08
CA LYS A 233 12.03 5.86 17.68
C LYS A 233 11.86 6.95 16.64
N LEU A 234 10.75 6.93 15.94
CA LEU A 234 10.39 7.93 14.92
C LEU A 234 8.94 8.36 15.09
N THR A 235 8.62 9.54 14.59
CA THR A 235 7.24 9.87 14.21
C THR A 235 6.98 9.43 12.77
N PHE A 236 5.72 9.28 12.37
CA PHE A 236 5.39 8.95 10.97
C PHE A 236 5.92 9.99 9.99
N GLN A 237 5.90 11.27 10.36
CA GLN A 237 6.48 12.34 9.54
C GLN A 237 7.99 12.20 9.38
N GLN A 238 8.71 11.83 10.44
CA GLN A 238 10.15 11.56 10.37
C GLN A 238 10.44 10.31 9.55
N LEU A 239 9.59 9.29 9.67
CA LEU A 239 9.70 8.07 8.88
C LEU A 239 9.63 8.38 7.39
N VAL A 240 8.55 9.02 6.92
CA VAL A 240 8.40 9.31 5.49
C VAL A 240 9.52 10.19 4.95
N THR A 241 9.99 11.17 5.73
CA THR A 241 11.13 12.00 5.33
C THR A 241 12.42 11.18 5.14
N ARG A 242 12.68 10.24 6.04
CA ARG A 242 13.86 9.34 5.93
C ARG A 242 13.73 8.34 4.81
N VAL A 243 12.54 7.78 4.62
CA VAL A 243 12.28 6.84 3.52
C VAL A 243 12.54 7.50 2.18
N ASN A 244 11.99 8.68 1.95
CA ASN A 244 12.23 9.44 0.72
C ASN A 244 13.73 9.69 0.49
N TYR A 245 14.45 10.13 1.52
CA TYR A 245 15.90 10.32 1.44
C TYR A 245 16.64 9.02 1.06
N LEU A 246 16.30 7.89 1.68
CA LEU A 246 16.96 6.62 1.41
C LEU A 246 16.62 6.06 0.03
N LEU A 247 15.39 6.25 -0.45
CA LEU A 247 14.99 5.90 -1.81
C LEU A 247 15.77 6.70 -2.86
N ASP A 248 15.93 8.01 -2.65
CA ASP A 248 16.74 8.87 -3.51
C ASP A 248 18.20 8.39 -3.55
N GLN A 249 18.79 8.05 -2.39
CA GLN A 249 20.15 7.52 -2.32
C GLN A 249 20.27 6.14 -3.00
N GLY A 250 19.21 5.33 -2.94
CA GLY A 250 19.12 4.03 -3.62
C GLY A 250 18.82 4.12 -5.11
N GLY A 251 18.59 5.34 -5.64
CA GLY A 251 18.27 5.57 -7.05
C GLY A 251 16.88 5.09 -7.46
N TYR A 252 15.92 5.12 -6.52
CA TYR A 252 14.51 4.78 -6.78
C TYR A 252 13.72 6.07 -7.04
N PRO A 253 13.14 6.26 -8.25
CA PRO A 253 12.35 7.44 -8.58
C PRO A 253 10.91 7.30 -8.04
N GLN A 254 10.77 7.07 -6.75
CA GLN A 254 9.49 7.00 -6.05
C GLN A 254 9.55 7.81 -4.75
N HIS A 255 8.45 8.47 -4.42
CA HIS A 255 8.32 9.32 -3.25
C HIS A 255 7.08 8.92 -2.44
N PRO A 256 7.23 8.03 -1.45
CA PRO A 256 6.18 7.69 -0.50
C PRO A 256 5.51 8.92 0.11
N GLN A 257 4.19 8.85 0.21
CA GLN A 257 3.37 9.92 0.77
C GLN A 257 2.76 9.49 2.10
N LEU A 258 2.56 10.46 2.98
CA LEU A 258 1.89 10.27 4.25
C LEU A 258 0.61 11.10 4.27
N GLU A 259 -0.52 10.41 4.23
CA GLU A 259 -1.84 11.02 4.20
C GLU A 259 -2.61 10.79 5.50
N GLY A 260 -3.42 11.77 5.88
CA GLY A 260 -4.17 11.73 7.12
C GLY A 260 -4.05 13.03 7.90
N ARG A 261 -4.68 13.06 9.07
CA ARG A 261 -4.69 14.27 9.91
C ARG A 261 -3.30 14.62 10.42
N ASN A 262 -2.93 15.89 10.39
CA ASN A 262 -1.64 16.38 10.86
C ASN A 262 -1.26 15.93 12.28
N ALA A 263 -2.24 15.76 13.16
CA ALA A 263 -2.00 15.27 14.51
C ALA A 263 -1.47 13.81 14.47
N ASN A 264 -2.04 12.96 13.61
CA ASN A 264 -1.63 11.55 13.46
C ASN A 264 -0.24 11.43 12.84
N LYS A 265 0.11 12.29 11.87
CA LYS A 265 1.44 12.31 11.23
C LYS A 265 2.58 12.58 12.21
N LYS A 266 2.31 13.34 13.27
CA LYS A 266 3.31 13.74 14.29
C LYS A 266 3.46 12.74 15.44
N ARG A 267 2.68 11.67 15.46
CA ARG A 267 2.75 10.66 16.50
C ARG A 267 3.94 9.74 16.32
N ALA A 268 4.41 9.17 17.41
CA ALA A 268 5.39 8.10 17.36
C ALA A 268 4.77 6.89 16.62
N ILE A 269 5.59 6.19 15.83
CA ILE A 269 5.12 5.04 15.06
C ILE A 269 4.76 3.89 16.00
N PHE A 270 3.62 3.27 15.77
CA PHE A 270 3.15 2.02 16.40
C PHE A 270 3.14 2.01 17.94
N THR A 271 2.97 3.19 18.58
CA THR A 271 2.96 3.32 20.05
C THR A 271 1.60 3.64 20.61
#